data_d6d52ea0308f87ac4ee8a35e181be751
#
_entry.id   d6d52ea0308f87ac4ee8a35e181be751
#
_cell.length_a   1.000
_cell.length_b   1.000
_cell.length_c   1.000
_cell.angle_alpha   90.00
_cell.angle_beta   90.00
_cell.angle_gamma   90.00
#
_symmetry.space_group_name_H-M   'P 1'
#
loop_
_entity.id
_entity.type
_entity.pdbx_description
1 polymer ?
#
loop_
_entity_poly.entity_id
_entity_poly.type
_entity_poly.pdbx_seq_one_letter_code
_entity_poly.pdbx_strand_id
1 'polypeptide(L)'
;DEEKIGGRASLSLMLISQKYLLDLLDPASLSTFRRANTIQFDRYTAAELRDIVADRVRLAFHPGTVPEESIDLIADISAEFGDARFAIEILEKAGMLAEEEGSDQVTAENVRAAKAFTYSVVTRSKVEGLDVQRRLVLLATARAMKDRAYVTTGEVEKMYHVVAEEYGQRPRGHTQFW
;
A
#
# COMPACT_ATOMS: atom_id res chain seq x y z
N ASP A 1 -42.69 -2.13 22.65
CA ASP A 1 -42.86 -0.69 22.80
C ASP A 1 -42.04 0.01 21.72
N GLU A 2 -42.70 0.34 20.60
CA GLU A 2 -42.11 1.20 19.56
C GLU A 2 -42.09 2.64 20.08
N GLU A 3 -40.97 3.08 20.62
CA GLU A 3 -40.72 4.49 20.79
C GLU A 3 -40.68 5.16 19.42
N LYS A 4 -41.77 5.85 19.07
CA LYS A 4 -41.82 6.78 17.94
C LYS A 4 -40.77 7.87 18.16
N ILE A 5 -39.57 7.66 17.60
CA ILE A 5 -38.58 8.74 17.43
C ILE A 5 -39.24 9.76 16.50
N GLY A 6 -39.56 10.91 17.06
CA GLY A 6 -40.29 11.98 16.37
C GLY A 6 -39.57 12.46 15.12
N GLY A 7 -40.18 12.29 14.02
CA GLY A 7 -40.28 12.95 12.72
C GLY A 7 -39.07 13.56 12.01
N ARG A 8 -37.84 13.57 12.52
CA ARG A 8 -36.62 13.99 11.78
C ARG A 8 -35.51 12.98 12.00
N ALA A 9 -35.03 12.38 10.94
CA ALA A 9 -33.84 11.53 10.98
C ALA A 9 -32.66 12.34 11.55
N SER A 10 -32.19 11.96 12.76
CA SER A 10 -31.10 12.63 13.46
C SER A 10 -29.76 11.92 13.24
N LEU A 11 -29.72 10.84 12.45
CA LEU A 11 -28.53 10.06 12.16
C LEU A 11 -28.21 10.08 10.67
N SER A 12 -26.97 10.47 10.36
CA SER A 12 -26.36 10.29 9.04
C SER A 12 -25.21 9.30 9.14
N LEU A 13 -25.18 8.30 8.28
CA LEU A 13 -24.15 7.26 8.25
C LEU A 13 -23.35 7.39 6.95
N MET A 14 -22.01 7.52 7.07
CA MET A 14 -21.08 7.46 5.97
C MET A 14 -20.16 6.25 6.17
N LEU A 15 -20.16 5.33 5.21
CA LEU A 15 -19.30 4.15 5.22
C LEU A 15 -18.17 4.35 4.22
N ILE A 16 -16.93 4.14 4.67
CA ILE A 16 -15.71 4.26 3.86
C ILE A 16 -15.04 2.88 3.82
N SER A 17 -14.74 2.38 2.63
CA SER A 17 -14.14 1.06 2.44
C SER A 17 -13.17 1.08 1.27
N GLN A 18 -12.07 0.34 1.37
CA GLN A 18 -11.16 0.06 0.24
C GLN A 18 -11.69 -1.02 -0.70
N LYS A 19 -12.69 -1.80 -0.26
CA LYS A 19 -13.37 -2.80 -1.08
C LYS A 19 -14.72 -2.25 -1.49
N TYR A 20 -15.23 -2.75 -2.61
CA TYR A 20 -16.56 -2.39 -3.04
C TYR A 20 -17.57 -2.79 -1.93
N LEU A 21 -18.20 -1.80 -1.34
CA LEU A 21 -19.03 -2.00 -0.13
C LEU A 21 -20.16 -3.01 -0.36
N LEU A 22 -20.72 -3.02 -1.58
CA LEU A 22 -21.83 -3.91 -1.93
C LEU A 22 -21.43 -5.39 -1.92
N ASP A 23 -20.14 -5.70 -2.13
CA ASP A 23 -19.62 -7.07 -2.04
C ASP A 23 -19.44 -7.57 -0.59
N LEU A 24 -19.49 -6.63 0.37
CA LEU A 24 -19.35 -6.92 1.80
C LEU A 24 -20.67 -7.01 2.54
N LEU A 25 -21.79 -6.65 1.90
CA LEU A 25 -23.10 -6.61 2.51
C LEU A 25 -23.93 -7.86 2.10
N ASP A 26 -24.73 -8.33 3.05
CA ASP A 26 -25.72 -9.35 2.75
C ASP A 26 -26.88 -8.79 1.88
N PRO A 27 -27.61 -9.67 1.15
CA PRO A 27 -28.66 -9.24 0.23
C PRO A 27 -29.79 -8.40 0.87
N ALA A 28 -30.07 -8.60 2.17
CA ALA A 28 -31.10 -7.84 2.86
C ALA A 28 -30.64 -6.41 3.15
N SER A 29 -29.38 -6.26 3.56
CA SER A 29 -28.75 -4.96 3.79
C SER A 29 -28.53 -4.15 2.49
N LEU A 30 -28.24 -4.83 1.37
CA LEU A 30 -28.10 -4.22 0.05
C LEU A 30 -29.32 -3.40 -0.39
N SER A 31 -30.51 -3.81 0.00
CA SER A 31 -31.76 -3.10 -0.32
C SER A 31 -31.86 -1.74 0.35
N THR A 32 -31.22 -1.58 1.50
CA THR A 32 -31.22 -0.36 2.32
C THR A 32 -30.20 0.66 1.81
N PHE A 33 -29.07 0.21 1.26
CA PHE A 33 -28.04 1.05 0.69
C PHE A 33 -28.30 1.28 -0.80
N ARG A 34 -28.92 2.39 -1.15
CA ARG A 34 -29.19 2.75 -2.55
C ARG A 34 -27.88 3.06 -3.27
N ARG A 35 -27.66 2.46 -4.44
CA ARG A 35 -26.51 2.70 -5.33
C ARG A 35 -26.27 4.19 -5.66
N ALA A 36 -27.32 5.03 -5.60
CA ALA A 36 -27.27 6.45 -5.89
C ALA A 36 -26.40 7.27 -4.93
N ASN A 37 -26.06 6.73 -3.76
CA ASN A 37 -25.28 7.41 -2.73
C ASN A 37 -23.85 6.83 -2.60
N THR A 38 -23.34 6.19 -3.64
CA THR A 38 -21.99 5.64 -3.66
C THR A 38 -21.07 6.57 -4.43
N ILE A 39 -19.99 7.00 -3.78
CA ILE A 39 -18.89 7.74 -4.40
C ILE A 39 -17.72 6.77 -4.50
N GLN A 40 -17.25 6.54 -5.71
CA GLN A 40 -16.06 5.74 -5.97
C GLN A 40 -14.88 6.68 -6.22
N PHE A 41 -13.77 6.43 -5.52
CA PHE A 41 -12.51 7.09 -5.76
C PHE A 41 -11.60 6.13 -6.51
N ASP A 42 -11.19 6.53 -7.69
CA ASP A 42 -10.23 5.78 -8.50
C ASP A 42 -8.80 6.06 -8.03
N ARG A 43 -7.86 5.28 -8.52
CA ARG A 43 -6.44 5.54 -8.28
C ARG A 43 -6.03 6.84 -8.95
N TYR A 44 -5.15 7.58 -8.29
CA TYR A 44 -4.58 8.79 -8.87
C TYR A 44 -3.78 8.50 -10.14
N THR A 45 -3.98 9.33 -11.13
CA THR A 45 -3.16 9.37 -12.36
C THR A 45 -1.81 10.06 -12.09
N ALA A 46 -0.84 9.89 -12.98
CA ALA A 46 0.45 10.57 -12.89
C ALA A 46 0.27 12.10 -12.84
N ALA A 47 -0.65 12.66 -13.62
CA ALA A 47 -0.91 14.10 -13.64
C ALA A 47 -1.45 14.61 -12.29
N GLU A 48 -2.42 13.90 -11.71
CA GLU A 48 -2.95 14.26 -10.38
C GLU A 48 -1.90 14.11 -9.28
N LEU A 49 -1.05 13.06 -9.34
CA LEU A 49 0.05 12.88 -8.39
C LEU A 49 1.10 13.99 -8.53
N ARG A 50 1.39 14.42 -9.77
CA ARG A 50 2.26 15.56 -10.03
C ARG A 50 1.75 16.84 -9.36
N ASP A 51 0.47 17.13 -9.52
CA ASP A 51 -0.13 18.31 -8.91
C ASP A 51 -0.09 18.24 -7.38
N ILE A 52 -0.36 17.08 -6.80
CA ILE A 52 -0.28 16.84 -5.36
C ILE A 52 1.16 17.03 -4.85
N VAL A 53 2.16 16.46 -5.54
CA VAL A 53 3.58 16.58 -5.17
C VAL A 53 4.03 18.05 -5.29
N ALA A 54 3.69 18.73 -6.39
CA ALA A 54 4.01 20.14 -6.59
C ALA A 54 3.42 21.03 -5.48
N ASP A 55 2.18 20.78 -5.08
CA ASP A 55 1.58 21.47 -3.94
C ASP A 55 2.34 21.23 -2.63
N ARG A 56 2.78 20.01 -2.36
CA ARG A 56 3.57 19.67 -1.17
C ARG A 56 4.94 20.32 -1.19
N VAL A 57 5.60 20.33 -2.35
CA VAL A 57 6.87 21.06 -2.55
C VAL A 57 6.71 22.53 -2.21
N ARG A 58 5.68 23.19 -2.73
CA ARG A 58 5.42 24.62 -2.46
C ARG A 58 5.18 24.91 -0.97
N LEU A 59 4.60 23.97 -0.22
CA LEU A 59 4.26 24.16 1.19
C LEU A 59 5.43 23.82 2.14
N ALA A 60 6.30 22.87 1.78
CA ALA A 60 7.26 22.27 2.70
C ALA A 60 8.73 22.51 2.32
N PHE A 61 9.01 22.94 1.09
CA PHE A 61 10.38 23.15 0.62
C PHE A 61 10.65 24.61 0.27
N HIS A 62 11.92 25.01 0.35
CA HIS A 62 12.34 26.32 -0.15
C HIS A 62 12.20 26.37 -1.68
N PRO A 63 11.91 27.57 -2.24
CA PRO A 63 11.80 27.73 -3.69
C PRO A 63 13.07 27.26 -4.42
N GLY A 64 12.91 26.42 -5.43
CA GLY A 64 13.99 25.89 -6.26
C GLY A 64 14.73 24.68 -5.69
N THR A 65 14.41 24.22 -4.47
CA THR A 65 15.02 23.03 -3.88
C THR A 65 14.62 21.73 -4.59
N VAL A 66 13.38 21.64 -5.07
CA VAL A 66 12.90 20.47 -5.80
C VAL A 66 12.63 20.86 -7.25
N PRO A 67 13.50 20.44 -8.20
CA PRO A 67 13.30 20.68 -9.62
C PRO A 67 12.02 20.00 -10.17
N GLU A 68 11.43 20.58 -11.20
CA GLU A 68 10.23 20.01 -11.88
C GLU A 68 10.47 18.57 -12.34
N GLU A 69 11.66 18.25 -12.84
CA GLU A 69 12.04 16.88 -13.25
C GLU A 69 11.97 15.88 -12.09
N SER A 70 12.29 16.30 -10.88
CA SER A 70 12.18 15.46 -9.68
C SER A 70 10.72 15.28 -9.27
N ILE A 71 9.88 16.29 -9.42
CA ILE A 71 8.44 16.22 -9.20
C ILE A 71 7.79 15.23 -10.19
N ASP A 72 8.13 15.37 -11.48
CA ASP A 72 7.64 14.48 -12.54
C ASP A 72 8.06 13.02 -12.29
N LEU A 73 9.31 12.80 -11.91
CA LEU A 73 9.81 11.45 -11.60
C LEU A 73 9.10 10.82 -10.39
N ILE A 74 8.84 11.60 -9.34
CA ILE A 74 8.06 11.11 -8.17
C ILE A 74 6.65 10.73 -8.59
N ALA A 75 6.00 11.55 -9.42
CA ALA A 75 4.65 11.30 -9.92
C ALA A 75 4.58 10.04 -10.76
N ASP A 76 5.51 9.85 -11.70
CA ASP A 76 5.58 8.67 -12.56
C ASP A 76 5.81 7.39 -11.76
N ILE A 77 6.75 7.41 -10.82
CA ILE A 77 7.02 6.26 -9.94
C ILE A 77 5.76 5.90 -9.13
N SER A 78 5.06 6.90 -8.64
CA SER A 78 3.90 6.70 -7.75
C SER A 78 2.64 6.31 -8.50
N ALA A 79 2.55 6.60 -9.80
CA ALA A 79 1.43 6.25 -10.66
C ALA A 79 1.25 4.74 -10.82
N GLU A 80 2.32 3.94 -10.68
CA GLU A 80 2.23 2.47 -10.65
C GLU A 80 1.26 1.98 -9.56
N PHE A 81 1.18 2.72 -8.45
CA PHE A 81 0.33 2.39 -7.29
C PHE A 81 -0.93 3.26 -7.24
N GLY A 82 -0.90 4.44 -7.88
CA GLY A 82 -1.95 5.45 -7.82
C GLY A 82 -2.21 5.95 -6.38
N ASP A 83 -1.17 6.02 -5.55
CA ASP A 83 -1.23 6.33 -4.12
C ASP A 83 -0.47 7.64 -3.82
N ALA A 84 -1.23 8.68 -3.44
CA ALA A 84 -0.69 9.98 -3.09
C ALA A 84 0.19 9.94 -1.81
N ARG A 85 -0.10 9.05 -0.86
CA ARG A 85 0.71 8.90 0.34
C ARG A 85 2.11 8.40 -0.02
N PHE A 86 2.19 7.41 -0.90
CA PHE A 86 3.45 6.88 -1.39
C PHE A 86 4.28 7.96 -2.10
N ALA A 87 3.64 8.83 -2.91
CA ALA A 87 4.31 9.96 -3.56
C ALA A 87 4.89 10.95 -2.54
N ILE A 88 4.13 11.28 -1.50
CA ILE A 88 4.57 12.19 -0.42
C ILE A 88 5.72 11.58 0.39
N GLU A 89 5.67 10.28 0.70
CA GLU A 89 6.75 9.57 1.41
C GLU A 89 8.04 9.54 0.59
N ILE A 90 7.96 9.37 -0.73
CA ILE A 90 9.14 9.47 -1.61
C ILE A 90 9.70 10.89 -1.59
N LEU A 91 8.85 11.92 -1.71
CA LEU A 91 9.28 13.31 -1.67
C LEU A 91 9.98 13.64 -0.35
N GLU A 92 9.40 13.27 0.79
CA GLU A 92 9.98 13.48 2.11
C GLU A 92 11.34 12.80 2.22
N LYS A 93 11.43 11.52 1.86
CA LYS A 93 12.68 10.77 1.95
C LYS A 93 13.75 11.28 1.00
N ALA A 94 13.37 11.70 -0.22
CA ALA A 94 14.30 12.30 -1.16
C ALA A 94 14.85 13.63 -0.65
N GLY A 95 14.02 14.46 0.00
CA GLY A 95 14.44 15.67 0.66
C GLY A 95 15.44 15.41 1.79
N MET A 96 15.15 14.43 2.66
CA MET A 96 16.05 14.03 3.73
C MET A 96 17.42 13.56 3.20
N LEU A 97 17.42 12.77 2.11
CA LEU A 97 18.67 12.29 1.50
C LEU A 97 19.49 13.45 0.91
N ALA A 98 18.85 14.42 0.25
CA ALA A 98 19.54 15.61 -0.25
C ALA A 98 20.15 16.42 0.89
N GLU A 99 19.43 16.58 2.00
CA GLU A 99 19.93 17.27 3.20
C GLU A 99 21.10 16.52 3.85
N GLU A 100 21.02 15.19 3.98
CA GLU A 100 22.11 14.34 4.47
C GLU A 100 23.39 14.44 3.60
N GLU A 101 23.23 14.64 2.28
CA GLU A 101 24.32 14.83 1.31
C GLU A 101 24.83 16.27 1.26
N GLY A 102 24.19 17.21 1.95
CA GLY A 102 24.50 18.63 1.90
C GLY A 102 24.21 19.29 0.55
N SER A 103 23.24 18.71 -0.19
CA SER A 103 22.82 19.24 -1.49
C SER A 103 21.72 20.30 -1.32
N ASP A 104 21.83 21.39 -2.07
CA ASP A 104 20.80 22.44 -2.10
C ASP A 104 19.56 22.04 -2.93
N GLN A 105 19.63 20.91 -3.65
CA GLN A 105 18.54 20.43 -4.50
C GLN A 105 18.32 18.93 -4.38
N VAL A 106 17.04 18.53 -4.49
CA VAL A 106 16.60 17.14 -4.57
C VAL A 106 16.82 16.63 -5.99
N THR A 107 17.78 15.75 -6.16
CA THR A 107 18.16 15.18 -7.46
C THR A 107 17.31 13.97 -7.82
N ALA A 108 17.31 13.57 -9.09
CA ALA A 108 16.71 12.33 -9.54
C ALA A 108 17.31 11.08 -8.85
N GLU A 109 18.56 11.14 -8.43
CA GLU A 109 19.26 10.10 -7.67
C GLU A 109 18.64 9.95 -6.27
N ASN A 110 18.40 11.08 -5.57
CA ASN A 110 17.72 11.08 -4.28
C ASN A 110 16.32 10.48 -4.39
N VAL A 111 15.58 10.80 -5.45
CA VAL A 111 14.24 10.22 -5.71
C VAL A 111 14.32 8.71 -5.91
N ARG A 112 15.26 8.21 -6.71
CA ARG A 112 15.43 6.76 -6.94
C ARG A 112 15.85 6.02 -5.67
N ALA A 113 16.76 6.59 -4.89
CA ALA A 113 17.15 6.05 -3.59
C ALA A 113 15.97 6.04 -2.61
N ALA A 114 15.20 7.13 -2.54
CA ALA A 114 13.98 7.22 -1.73
C ALA A 114 12.95 6.16 -2.11
N LYS A 115 12.72 5.92 -3.41
CA LYS A 115 11.85 4.82 -3.88
C LYS A 115 12.27 3.48 -3.26
N ALA A 116 13.55 3.14 -3.30
CA ALA A 116 14.06 1.87 -2.78
C ALA A 116 13.82 1.74 -1.27
N PHE A 117 14.01 2.80 -0.50
CA PHE A 117 13.74 2.83 0.95
C PHE A 117 12.25 2.73 1.26
N THR A 118 11.42 3.54 0.62
CA THR A 118 9.97 3.57 0.85
C THR A 118 9.33 2.23 0.49
N TYR A 119 9.78 1.60 -0.59
CA TYR A 119 9.31 0.29 -1.00
C TYR A 119 9.66 -0.79 0.04
N SER A 120 10.84 -0.73 0.64
CA SER A 120 11.26 -1.67 1.67
C SER A 120 10.44 -1.53 2.95
N VAL A 121 10.09 -0.31 3.36
CA VAL A 121 9.28 -0.04 4.56
C VAL A 121 7.84 -0.56 4.38
N VAL A 122 7.20 -0.26 3.27
CA VAL A 122 5.83 -0.76 2.96
C VAL A 122 5.82 -2.27 2.89
N THR A 123 6.82 -2.89 2.28
CA THR A 123 6.95 -4.35 2.19
C THR A 123 7.19 -4.95 3.58
N ARG A 124 8.05 -4.35 4.39
CA ARG A 124 8.34 -4.77 5.75
C ARG A 124 7.08 -4.74 6.63
N SER A 125 6.33 -3.64 6.64
CA SER A 125 5.11 -3.53 7.43
C SER A 125 4.03 -4.54 7.01
N LYS A 126 3.92 -4.83 5.71
CA LYS A 126 3.02 -5.88 5.20
C LYS A 126 3.44 -7.27 5.67
N VAL A 127 4.74 -7.56 5.67
CA VAL A 127 5.28 -8.83 6.17
C VAL A 127 5.11 -8.96 7.69
N GLU A 128 5.36 -7.88 8.43
CA GLU A 128 5.16 -7.85 9.89
C GLU A 128 3.69 -8.05 10.30
N GLY A 129 2.75 -7.59 9.47
CA GLY A 129 1.31 -7.80 9.65
C GLY A 129 0.81 -9.22 9.35
N LEU A 130 1.63 -10.09 8.73
CA LEU A 130 1.28 -11.47 8.48
C LEU A 130 1.42 -12.31 9.74
N ASP A 131 0.55 -13.32 9.90
CA ASP A 131 0.75 -14.34 10.93
C ASP A 131 2.02 -15.17 10.67
N VAL A 132 2.49 -15.87 11.70
CA VAL A 132 3.73 -16.65 11.64
C VAL A 132 3.72 -17.63 10.46
N GLN A 133 2.60 -18.32 10.21
CA GLN A 133 2.54 -19.32 9.15
C GLN A 133 2.66 -18.69 7.76
N ARG A 134 1.99 -17.57 7.51
CA ARG A 134 2.10 -16.84 6.24
C ARG A 134 3.51 -16.29 6.02
N ARG A 135 4.19 -15.83 7.09
CA ARG A 135 5.62 -15.42 7.00
C ARG A 135 6.52 -16.58 6.64
N LEU A 136 6.29 -17.77 7.19
CA LEU A 136 7.06 -18.97 6.85
C LEU A 136 6.83 -19.43 5.41
N VAL A 137 5.58 -19.35 4.91
CA VAL A 137 5.27 -19.62 3.49
C VAL A 137 6.00 -18.63 2.58
N LEU A 138 5.97 -17.34 2.92
CA LEU A 138 6.65 -16.30 2.13
C LEU A 138 8.18 -16.54 2.11
N LEU A 139 8.78 -16.89 3.25
CA LEU A 139 10.20 -17.23 3.34
C LEU A 139 10.54 -18.49 2.51
N ALA A 140 9.69 -19.51 2.60
CA ALA A 140 9.85 -20.75 1.82
C ALA A 140 9.78 -20.47 0.31
N THR A 141 8.84 -19.61 -0.12
CA THR A 141 8.72 -19.17 -1.51
C THR A 141 9.98 -18.44 -1.96
N ALA A 142 10.44 -17.47 -1.18
CA ALA A 142 11.66 -16.72 -1.50
C ALA A 142 12.91 -17.63 -1.59
N ARG A 143 13.05 -18.62 -0.69
CA ARG A 143 14.14 -19.61 -0.74
C ARG A 143 14.03 -20.51 -1.97
N ALA A 144 12.82 -20.97 -2.31
CA ALA A 144 12.62 -21.84 -3.47
C ALA A 144 12.87 -21.09 -4.79
N MET A 145 12.63 -19.77 -4.82
CA MET A 145 12.82 -18.91 -6.00
C MET A 145 14.24 -18.33 -6.15
N LYS A 146 15.15 -18.58 -5.21
CA LYS A 146 16.45 -17.90 -5.13
C LYS A 146 17.22 -17.84 -6.47
N ASP A 147 17.15 -18.92 -7.26
CA ASP A 147 17.87 -19.03 -8.54
C ASP A 147 16.92 -19.37 -9.71
N ARG A 148 15.61 -19.11 -9.56
CA ARG A 148 14.59 -19.52 -10.53
C ARG A 148 13.56 -18.41 -10.73
N ALA A 149 13.08 -18.28 -11.97
CA ALA A 149 12.03 -17.33 -12.32
C ALA A 149 10.63 -17.75 -11.82
N TYR A 150 10.41 -19.04 -11.62
CA TYR A 150 9.15 -19.60 -11.11
C TYR A 150 9.39 -20.89 -10.33
N VAL A 151 8.48 -21.21 -9.45
CA VAL A 151 8.44 -22.46 -8.68
C VAL A 151 7.02 -23.00 -8.64
N THR A 152 6.89 -24.29 -8.54
CA THR A 152 5.58 -24.92 -8.36
C THR A 152 5.14 -24.85 -6.91
N THR A 153 3.85 -24.90 -6.68
CA THR A 153 3.25 -24.96 -5.36
C THR A 153 3.75 -26.12 -4.51
N GLY A 154 3.93 -27.30 -5.13
CA GLY A 154 4.48 -28.47 -4.44
C GLY A 154 5.94 -28.30 -4.00
N GLU A 155 6.75 -27.55 -4.75
CA GLU A 155 8.12 -27.20 -4.35
C GLU A 155 8.12 -26.22 -3.17
N VAL A 156 7.23 -25.24 -3.19
CA VAL A 156 7.06 -24.29 -2.08
C VAL A 156 6.56 -25.01 -0.83
N GLU A 157 5.62 -25.94 -0.94
CA GLU A 157 5.12 -26.72 0.19
C GLU A 157 6.23 -27.55 0.84
N LYS A 158 7.06 -28.23 0.04
CA LYS A 158 8.23 -28.96 0.57
C LYS A 158 9.20 -28.03 1.31
N MET A 159 9.50 -26.88 0.72
CA MET A 159 10.38 -25.89 1.35
C MET A 159 9.75 -25.31 2.62
N TYR A 160 8.42 -25.12 2.65
CA TYR A 160 7.70 -24.64 3.82
C TYR A 160 7.80 -25.61 5.00
N HIS A 161 7.72 -26.93 4.78
CA HIS A 161 7.94 -27.90 5.84
C HIS A 161 9.33 -27.76 6.45
N VAL A 162 10.38 -27.64 5.62
CA VAL A 162 11.76 -27.42 6.09
C VAL A 162 11.89 -26.14 6.89
N VAL A 163 11.35 -25.03 6.36
CA VAL A 163 11.39 -23.72 7.04
C VAL A 163 10.61 -23.76 8.35
N ALA A 164 9.45 -24.39 8.38
CA ALA A 164 8.64 -24.49 9.61
C ALA A 164 9.38 -25.25 10.70
N GLU A 165 10.03 -26.38 10.38
CA GLU A 165 10.86 -27.15 11.32
C GLU A 165 12.05 -26.32 11.82
N GLU A 166 12.75 -25.62 10.93
CA GLU A 166 13.89 -24.76 11.27
C GLU A 166 13.50 -23.68 12.31
N TYR A 167 12.28 -23.13 12.18
CA TYR A 167 11.75 -22.11 13.10
C TYR A 167 10.94 -22.71 14.28
N GLY A 168 10.99 -24.01 14.49
CA GLY A 168 10.31 -24.68 15.60
C GLY A 168 8.79 -24.59 15.54
N GLN A 169 8.23 -24.41 14.34
CA GLN A 169 6.81 -24.30 14.10
C GLN A 169 6.24 -25.61 13.52
N ARG A 170 5.05 -25.97 13.94
CA ARG A 170 4.34 -27.10 13.35
C ARG A 170 3.78 -26.70 11.99
N PRO A 171 4.18 -27.35 10.88
CA PRO A 171 3.65 -27.03 9.57
C PRO A 171 2.14 -27.31 9.50
N ARG A 172 1.40 -26.45 8.79
CA ARG A 172 -0.01 -26.69 8.48
C ARG A 172 -0.15 -27.71 7.36
N GLY A 173 -1.24 -28.50 7.37
CA GLY A 173 -1.53 -29.46 6.30
C GLY A 173 -1.87 -28.77 4.98
N HIS A 174 -1.80 -29.53 3.88
CA HIS A 174 -2.00 -29.07 2.49
C HIS A 174 -3.24 -28.17 2.32
N THR A 175 -4.38 -28.53 2.88
CA THR A 175 -5.63 -27.78 2.77
C THR A 175 -5.62 -26.42 3.49
N GLN A 176 -4.73 -26.23 4.47
CA GLN A 176 -4.56 -24.98 5.24
C GLN A 176 -3.40 -24.13 4.75
N PHE A 177 -2.59 -24.69 3.86
CA PHE A 177 -1.46 -24.04 3.24
C PHE A 177 -1.91 -23.06 2.15
N TRP A 178 -3.02 -23.35 1.51
CA TRP A 178 -3.66 -22.54 0.45
C TRP A 178 -4.82 -21.65 1.01
#